data_19815c7d79b85bb717bb69c28cd3a9de
#
_entry.id   19815c7d79b85bb717bb69c28cd3a9de
#
_cell.length_a   1.000
_cell.length_b   1.000
_cell.length_c   1.000
_cell.angle_alpha   90.00
_cell.angle_beta   90.00
_cell.angle_gamma   90.00
#
_symmetry.space_group_name_H-M   'P 1'
#
loop_
_entity.id
_entity.type
_entity.pdbx_description
1 polymer ?
#
loop_
_entity_poly.entity_id
_entity_poly.type
_entity_poly.pdbx_seq_one_letter_code
_entity_poly.pdbx_strand_id
1 'polypeptide(L)'
;MSARLAAVTGAAALALLAAGCGGGGGGGGGGSITGSLPEGASIAPKGSALFLSMDTDFDSDQWKQTAALFDKFPGGPELLAQVQKELKGFPLADLKSALGPELDVVLVDFVNGGDDTVTMTKPKDAAKLKALLAKSESNSVSEQVEDWTVVADSRAQLDRFDTARKDGVLSESDAFTEAMKELPGAAAAKLYLEGGQVQAGLEKSLQGSGIPSGSTSDFSDFGSIRSIAAAAVAEKNGVSLDGDVAATVKAKTETYAPELPSVLPSGALLLVSFAHLDQPIRQVLDSVKRSQPSLQKQLDLFQGVAGLSLEGDLLPILAGEGAIVVYPSEPRAKIPAISLVLKLEDEAKVKNLLDRLATVLRLSGNVKVTSAVVDGVPVKKFDVQRVTLLAGVFDGMLVVTNGASVIKGLHSNGDKLVDDPQYSQAADDAGLPDEVLGFAYADLKSGLPDVFSLVESAGETIPPEVRTNTKPLQSLLLYASGDADRFSFGGFLTLK
;
A
#
# COMPACT_ATOMS: atom_id res chain seq x y z
N MET A 1 11.29 26.35 2.21
CA MET A 1 10.98 26.22 0.79
C MET A 1 11.42 24.88 0.22
N SER A 2 12.55 24.31 0.65
CA SER A 2 12.93 22.95 0.27
C SER A 2 11.84 21.94 0.71
N ALA A 3 11.33 22.01 1.94
CA ALA A 3 10.18 21.23 2.37
C ALA A 3 8.88 21.60 1.61
N ARG A 4 8.72 22.85 1.12
CA ARG A 4 7.55 23.27 0.34
C ARG A 4 7.69 22.98 -1.14
N LEU A 5 8.88 23.11 -1.73
CA LEU A 5 9.15 22.66 -3.09
C LEU A 5 9.09 21.12 -3.15
N ALA A 6 9.70 20.45 -2.15
CA ALA A 6 9.56 19.00 -1.96
C ALA A 6 8.11 18.61 -1.62
N ALA A 7 7.37 19.41 -0.85
CA ALA A 7 5.96 19.14 -0.54
C ALA A 7 5.04 19.37 -1.75
N VAL A 8 5.33 20.32 -2.63
CA VAL A 8 4.50 20.62 -3.81
C VAL A 8 4.82 19.68 -4.97
N THR A 9 6.10 19.40 -5.23
CA THR A 9 6.53 18.37 -6.18
C THR A 9 6.34 16.97 -5.60
N GLY A 10 6.61 16.77 -4.30
CA GLY A 10 6.30 15.55 -3.57
C GLY A 10 4.80 15.36 -3.35
N ALA A 11 3.98 16.40 -3.21
CA ALA A 11 2.52 16.28 -3.15
C ALA A 11 1.90 15.94 -4.51
N ALA A 12 2.49 16.38 -5.62
CA ALA A 12 2.06 15.91 -6.94
C ALA A 12 2.52 14.47 -7.21
N ALA A 13 3.76 14.10 -6.85
CA ALA A 13 4.26 12.73 -6.91
C ALA A 13 3.65 11.84 -5.81
N LEU A 14 3.46 12.36 -4.57
CA LEU A 14 2.76 11.68 -3.46
C LEU A 14 1.24 11.67 -3.65
N ALA A 15 0.62 12.58 -4.38
CA ALA A 15 -0.79 12.43 -4.76
C ALA A 15 -0.97 11.28 -5.77
N LEU A 16 0.03 11.04 -6.62
CA LEU A 16 0.10 9.84 -7.46
C LEU A 16 0.46 8.56 -6.65
N LEU A 17 1.31 8.69 -5.61
CA LEU A 17 1.73 7.61 -4.71
C LEU A 17 0.78 7.41 -3.53
N ALA A 18 0.15 8.45 -2.99
CA ALA A 18 -0.79 8.36 -1.85
C ALA A 18 -2.16 7.82 -2.25
N ALA A 19 -2.51 7.83 -3.55
CA ALA A 19 -3.60 6.99 -4.03
C ALA A 19 -3.29 5.49 -3.90
N GLY A 20 -2.00 5.12 -3.69
CA GLY A 20 -1.52 3.75 -3.53
C GLY A 20 -1.10 3.35 -2.11
N CYS A 21 -1.06 4.26 -1.12
CA CYS A 21 -0.65 3.94 0.25
C CYS A 21 -1.78 3.36 1.10
N GLY A 22 -2.24 2.18 0.74
CA GLY A 22 -3.06 1.28 1.53
C GLY A 22 -2.49 -0.12 1.43
N GLY A 23 -1.37 -0.37 2.10
CA GLY A 23 -0.89 -1.70 2.49
C GLY A 23 -0.47 -2.68 1.41
N GLY A 24 0.82 -2.81 1.22
CA GLY A 24 1.51 -4.05 0.95
C GLY A 24 1.48 -4.65 -0.44
N GLY A 25 2.53 -4.54 -1.10
CA GLY A 25 3.33 -5.43 -1.91
C GLY A 25 2.82 -5.92 -3.26
N GLY A 26 3.51 -5.85 -4.25
CA GLY A 26 4.31 -6.32 -5.12
C GLY A 26 4.25 -6.69 -6.53
N GLY A 27 5.08 -6.52 -7.47
CA GLY A 27 5.84 -7.00 -8.61
C GLY A 27 5.07 -7.24 -9.89
N GLY A 28 5.48 -6.95 -10.98
CA GLY A 28 6.34 -6.90 -12.04
C GLY A 28 5.87 -7.61 -13.27
N GLY A 29 5.76 -6.97 -14.41
CA GLY A 29 5.57 -7.56 -15.71
C GLY A 29 6.32 -6.83 -16.81
N GLY A 30 7.47 -7.35 -17.19
CA GLY A 30 8.01 -7.50 -18.50
C GLY A 30 8.29 -6.31 -19.38
N GLY A 31 9.46 -5.71 -19.21
CA GLY A 31 10.09 -4.88 -20.21
C GLY A 31 11.48 -4.56 -19.76
N SER A 32 12.43 -5.53 -19.93
CA SER A 32 13.82 -5.38 -19.59
C SER A 32 14.46 -4.24 -20.37
N ILE A 33 14.35 -3.01 -19.83
CA ILE A 33 15.34 -1.97 -20.05
C ILE A 33 15.98 -1.79 -18.66
N THR A 34 17.22 -2.30 -18.50
CA THR A 34 18.04 -2.08 -17.31
C THR A 34 17.98 -0.62 -16.94
N GLY A 35 17.39 -0.30 -15.78
CA GLY A 35 17.14 1.04 -15.34
C GLY A 35 18.44 1.81 -15.16
N SER A 36 18.55 3.01 -15.78
CA SER A 36 19.64 3.93 -15.45
C SER A 36 19.45 4.41 -14.02
N LEU A 37 20.57 4.47 -13.28
CA LEU A 37 20.55 5.09 -11.95
C LEU A 37 20.23 6.58 -12.11
N PRO A 38 19.47 7.18 -11.18
CA PRO A 38 19.31 8.63 -11.09
C PRO A 38 20.68 9.31 -10.98
N GLU A 39 20.90 10.41 -11.74
CA GLU A 39 22.20 11.10 -11.76
C GLU A 39 22.53 11.71 -10.38
N GLY A 40 21.53 12.17 -9.64
CA GLY A 40 21.70 12.75 -8.32
C GLY A 40 22.25 11.78 -7.26
N ALA A 41 22.15 10.47 -7.49
CA ALA A 41 22.79 9.47 -6.63
C ALA A 41 24.32 9.61 -6.59
N SER A 42 24.94 10.27 -7.59
CA SER A 42 26.38 10.56 -7.64
C SER A 42 26.82 11.61 -6.60
N ILE A 43 25.89 12.40 -6.07
CA ILE A 43 26.18 13.41 -5.05
C ILE A 43 25.38 13.23 -3.76
N ALA A 44 24.33 12.42 -3.75
CA ALA A 44 23.59 12.10 -2.52
C ALA A 44 24.45 11.26 -1.56
N PRO A 45 24.42 11.50 -0.23
CA PRO A 45 25.20 10.72 0.73
C PRO A 45 24.84 9.23 0.70
N LYS A 46 25.83 8.35 0.83
CA LYS A 46 25.71 6.88 0.75
C LYS A 46 24.70 6.31 1.75
N GLY A 47 24.64 6.87 2.96
CA GLY A 47 23.74 6.41 4.04
C GLY A 47 22.41 7.16 4.10
N SER A 48 21.99 7.85 3.04
CA SER A 48 20.72 8.59 3.03
C SER A 48 19.53 7.69 3.35
N ALA A 49 18.71 8.12 4.30
CA ALA A 49 17.53 7.40 4.75
C ALA A 49 16.44 7.30 3.66
N LEU A 50 16.33 8.35 2.85
CA LEU A 50 15.42 8.42 1.70
C LEU A 50 16.13 9.15 0.55
N PHE A 51 15.92 8.63 -0.65
CA PHE A 51 16.25 9.28 -1.91
C PHE A 51 15.03 9.17 -2.83
N LEU A 52 14.48 10.32 -3.25
CA LEU A 52 13.38 10.40 -4.20
C LEU A 52 13.88 11.19 -5.41
N SER A 53 13.87 10.57 -6.58
CA SER A 53 14.18 11.22 -7.85
C SER A 53 12.89 11.38 -8.66
N MET A 54 12.71 12.56 -9.24
CA MET A 54 11.55 12.93 -10.05
C MET A 54 12.00 13.41 -11.42
N ASP A 55 11.33 12.93 -12.46
CA ASP A 55 11.50 13.46 -13.81
C ASP A 55 10.99 14.91 -13.87
N THR A 56 11.86 15.84 -14.18
CA THR A 56 11.55 17.25 -14.43
C THR A 56 11.92 17.67 -15.86
N ASP A 57 12.18 16.72 -16.74
CA ASP A 57 12.21 17.00 -18.17
C ASP A 57 10.80 17.11 -18.73
N PHE A 58 10.30 18.35 -18.76
CA PHE A 58 8.94 18.66 -19.23
C PHE A 58 8.67 18.26 -20.69
N ASP A 59 9.71 17.87 -21.44
CA ASP A 59 9.61 17.38 -22.81
C ASP A 59 9.70 15.85 -22.88
N SER A 60 9.94 15.17 -21.75
CA SER A 60 9.96 13.71 -21.65
C SER A 60 8.58 13.08 -21.97
N ASP A 61 8.57 11.80 -22.32
CA ASP A 61 7.33 11.07 -22.52
C ASP A 61 6.60 10.84 -21.20
N GLN A 62 7.33 10.65 -20.09
CA GLN A 62 6.73 10.50 -18.76
C GLN A 62 6.00 11.77 -18.33
N TRP A 63 6.59 12.94 -18.57
CA TRP A 63 5.92 14.20 -18.27
C TRP A 63 4.68 14.44 -19.14
N LYS A 64 4.75 14.15 -20.45
CA LYS A 64 3.59 14.24 -21.35
C LYS A 64 2.46 13.32 -20.93
N GLN A 65 2.78 12.08 -20.54
CA GLN A 65 1.78 11.12 -20.05
C GLN A 65 1.18 11.59 -18.71
N THR A 66 2.01 12.03 -17.78
CA THR A 66 1.55 12.60 -16.50
C THR A 66 0.59 13.76 -16.73
N ALA A 67 0.93 14.70 -17.61
CA ALA A 67 0.05 15.82 -17.95
C ALA A 67 -1.28 15.35 -18.55
N ALA A 68 -1.23 14.39 -19.49
CA ALA A 68 -2.43 13.80 -20.09
C ALA A 68 -3.33 13.07 -19.08
N LEU A 69 -2.74 12.46 -18.04
CA LEU A 69 -3.50 11.87 -16.94
C LEU A 69 -4.16 12.95 -16.07
N PHE A 70 -3.47 14.05 -15.78
CA PHE A 70 -4.05 15.18 -15.05
C PHE A 70 -5.23 15.81 -15.78
N ASP A 71 -5.17 15.88 -17.12
CA ASP A 71 -6.27 16.43 -17.94
C ASP A 71 -7.56 15.58 -17.85
N LYS A 72 -7.48 14.33 -17.42
CA LYS A 72 -8.67 13.51 -17.16
C LYS A 72 -9.47 13.97 -15.95
N PHE A 73 -8.84 14.66 -15.00
CA PHE A 73 -9.48 15.15 -13.78
C PHE A 73 -10.13 16.50 -14.03
N PRO A 74 -11.45 16.64 -13.84
CA PRO A 74 -12.16 17.92 -14.06
C PRO A 74 -11.61 19.10 -13.25
N GLY A 75 -11.07 18.85 -12.04
CA GLY A 75 -10.38 19.85 -11.23
C GLY A 75 -8.87 19.92 -11.47
N GLY A 76 -8.35 19.28 -12.51
CA GLY A 76 -6.93 19.31 -12.86
C GLY A 76 -6.40 20.74 -13.07
N PRO A 77 -7.09 21.60 -13.86
CA PRO A 77 -6.68 22.99 -14.02
C PRO A 77 -6.65 23.79 -12.72
N GLU A 78 -7.65 23.60 -11.84
CA GLU A 78 -7.73 24.25 -10.53
C GLU A 78 -6.61 23.77 -9.60
N LEU A 79 -6.32 22.46 -9.62
CA LEU A 79 -5.22 21.86 -8.86
C LEU A 79 -3.88 22.43 -9.34
N LEU A 80 -3.66 22.49 -10.65
CA LEU A 80 -2.46 23.13 -11.22
C LEU A 80 -2.36 24.61 -10.84
N ALA A 81 -3.48 25.34 -10.85
CA ALA A 81 -3.52 26.73 -10.42
C ALA A 81 -3.22 26.86 -8.91
N GLN A 82 -3.70 25.93 -8.09
CA GLN A 82 -3.38 25.89 -6.67
C GLN A 82 -1.91 25.55 -6.43
N VAL A 83 -1.35 24.58 -7.14
CA VAL A 83 0.08 24.24 -7.13
C VAL A 83 0.91 25.47 -7.56
N GLN A 84 0.52 26.16 -8.62
CA GLN A 84 1.17 27.40 -9.05
C GLN A 84 1.07 28.51 -7.99
N LYS A 85 -0.06 28.62 -7.29
CA LYS A 85 -0.26 29.56 -6.19
C LYS A 85 0.59 29.19 -4.97
N GLU A 86 0.70 27.91 -4.64
CA GLU A 86 1.59 27.42 -3.56
C GLU A 86 3.08 27.61 -3.92
N LEU A 87 3.42 27.56 -5.20
CA LEU A 87 4.76 27.84 -5.72
C LEU A 87 5.15 29.34 -5.59
N LYS A 88 4.29 30.20 -5.08
CA LYS A 88 4.53 31.62 -4.70
C LYS A 88 5.70 32.31 -5.44
N GLY A 89 5.46 32.66 -6.71
CA GLY A 89 6.46 33.39 -7.48
C GLY A 89 7.39 32.54 -8.35
N PHE A 90 7.10 31.23 -8.48
CA PHE A 90 7.74 30.34 -9.44
C PHE A 90 6.77 29.97 -10.57
N PRO A 91 6.65 30.79 -11.62
CA PRO A 91 5.89 30.42 -12.80
C PRO A 91 6.43 29.11 -13.37
N LEU A 92 5.54 28.19 -13.76
CA LEU A 92 5.95 26.89 -14.34
C LEU A 92 6.90 27.06 -15.54
N ALA A 93 6.72 28.12 -16.34
CA ALA A 93 7.59 28.45 -17.46
C ALA A 93 9.03 28.82 -17.02
N ASP A 94 9.17 29.47 -15.87
CA ASP A 94 10.48 29.80 -15.31
C ASP A 94 11.17 28.57 -14.76
N LEU A 95 10.41 27.70 -14.07
CA LEU A 95 10.90 26.40 -13.61
C LEU A 95 11.36 25.52 -14.78
N LYS A 96 10.56 25.39 -15.85
CA LYS A 96 10.92 24.71 -17.09
C LYS A 96 12.24 25.15 -17.68
N SER A 97 12.53 26.45 -17.60
CA SER A 97 13.75 27.02 -18.16
C SER A 97 14.96 26.95 -17.24
N ALA A 98 14.75 26.74 -15.94
CA ALA A 98 15.79 26.74 -14.91
C ALA A 98 16.19 25.33 -14.46
N LEU A 99 15.20 24.44 -14.23
CA LEU A 99 15.44 23.08 -13.75
C LEU A 99 16.12 22.20 -14.80
N GLY A 100 16.89 21.24 -14.34
CA GLY A 100 17.41 20.13 -15.12
C GLY A 100 16.35 19.05 -15.40
N PRO A 101 16.77 17.92 -15.98
CA PRO A 101 15.87 16.81 -16.25
C PRO A 101 15.46 16.04 -14.99
N GLU A 102 16.13 16.28 -13.88
CA GLU A 102 15.96 15.55 -12.62
C GLU A 102 15.92 16.51 -11.44
N LEU A 103 14.99 16.25 -10.53
CA LEU A 103 14.90 16.90 -9.23
C LEU A 103 14.86 15.83 -8.16
N ASP A 104 15.81 15.87 -7.24
CA ASP A 104 15.94 14.89 -6.18
C ASP A 104 15.65 15.48 -4.81
N VAL A 105 15.06 14.66 -3.96
CA VAL A 105 14.86 14.94 -2.53
C VAL A 105 15.62 13.89 -1.74
N VAL A 106 16.51 14.35 -0.88
CA VAL A 106 17.34 13.50 -0.03
C VAL A 106 17.02 13.79 1.42
N LEU A 107 16.63 12.78 2.18
CA LEU A 107 16.61 12.80 3.62
C LEU A 107 17.86 12.10 4.14
N VAL A 108 18.73 12.84 4.81
CA VAL A 108 20.03 12.32 5.26
C VAL A 108 19.83 11.25 6.34
N ASP A 109 18.98 11.54 7.36
CA ASP A 109 18.64 10.58 8.41
C ASP A 109 17.27 10.88 9.05
N PHE A 110 16.76 9.92 9.86
CA PHE A 110 15.53 10.09 10.64
C PHE A 110 15.77 10.60 12.08
N VAL A 111 17.01 10.90 12.46
CA VAL A 111 17.36 11.25 13.86
C VAL A 111 16.63 12.51 14.30
N ASN A 112 16.57 13.51 13.43
CA ASN A 112 15.94 14.81 13.70
C ASN A 112 14.46 14.87 13.22
N GLY A 113 13.77 13.74 13.14
CA GLY A 113 12.35 13.72 12.76
C GLY A 113 12.07 14.07 11.31
N GLY A 114 13.05 13.94 10.43
CA GLY A 114 12.91 14.26 8.99
C GLY A 114 13.30 15.71 8.64
N ASP A 115 13.84 16.47 9.59
CA ASP A 115 14.26 17.87 9.35
C ASP A 115 15.54 18.00 8.50
N ASP A 116 16.29 16.90 8.29
CA ASP A 116 17.53 16.88 7.51
C ASP A 116 17.31 16.57 6.03
N THR A 117 16.37 17.29 5.44
CA THR A 117 16.00 17.14 4.03
C THR A 117 16.67 18.20 3.17
N VAL A 118 17.25 17.79 2.05
CA VAL A 118 17.75 18.68 1.00
C VAL A 118 17.06 18.36 -0.33
N THR A 119 16.97 19.35 -1.19
CA THR A 119 16.51 19.19 -2.57
C THR A 119 17.65 19.54 -3.51
N MET A 120 17.86 18.78 -4.56
CA MET A 120 18.97 18.98 -5.47
C MET A 120 18.54 18.81 -6.92
N THR A 121 19.16 19.57 -7.80
CA THR A 121 18.96 19.47 -9.26
C THR A 121 20.22 19.92 -9.98
N LYS A 122 20.45 19.35 -11.17
CA LYS A 122 21.50 19.80 -12.12
C LYS A 122 20.84 20.81 -13.08
N PRO A 123 20.90 22.13 -12.81
CA PRO A 123 20.06 23.10 -13.49
C PRO A 123 20.43 23.25 -14.97
N LYS A 124 19.43 23.43 -15.85
CA LYS A 124 19.65 23.87 -17.25
C LYS A 124 20.23 25.27 -17.31
N ASP A 125 19.82 26.15 -16.36
CA ASP A 125 20.30 27.51 -16.22
C ASP A 125 20.46 27.85 -14.73
N ALA A 126 21.69 27.73 -14.24
CA ALA A 126 22.00 27.96 -12.83
C ALA A 126 21.78 29.42 -12.41
N ALA A 127 21.95 30.38 -13.32
CA ALA A 127 21.72 31.80 -13.03
C ALA A 127 20.23 32.10 -12.85
N LYS A 128 19.37 31.53 -13.71
CA LYS A 128 17.92 31.62 -13.56
C LYS A 128 17.44 30.91 -12.28
N LEU A 129 17.93 29.67 -11.98
CA LEU A 129 17.56 29.00 -10.77
C LEU A 129 17.93 29.78 -9.53
N LYS A 130 19.14 30.35 -9.49
CA LYS A 130 19.58 31.24 -8.41
C LYS A 130 18.69 32.50 -8.28
N ALA A 131 18.32 33.11 -9.41
CA ALA A 131 17.43 34.26 -9.41
C ALA A 131 16.01 33.90 -8.91
N LEU A 132 15.49 32.71 -9.25
CA LEU A 132 14.23 32.21 -8.75
C LEU A 132 14.31 31.96 -7.23
N LEU A 133 15.32 31.26 -6.75
CA LEU A 133 15.54 31.01 -5.32
C LEU A 133 15.64 32.33 -4.54
N ALA A 134 16.31 33.34 -5.06
CA ALA A 134 16.43 34.64 -4.42
C ALA A 134 15.10 35.46 -4.37
N LYS A 135 14.15 35.20 -5.29
CA LYS A 135 12.81 35.80 -5.27
C LYS A 135 11.84 35.12 -4.31
N SER A 136 12.18 33.92 -3.88
CA SER A 136 11.32 33.20 -2.93
C SER A 136 11.37 33.90 -1.57
N GLU A 137 10.21 34.03 -0.92
CA GLU A 137 10.09 34.59 0.44
C GLU A 137 10.64 33.61 1.51
N SER A 138 11.33 32.54 1.10
CA SER A 138 11.89 31.53 2.01
C SER A 138 13.32 31.89 2.39
N ASN A 139 13.69 31.59 3.64
CA ASN A 139 15.07 31.68 4.14
C ASN A 139 15.96 30.52 3.65
N SER A 140 15.58 29.85 2.53
CA SER A 140 16.35 28.72 2.03
C SER A 140 17.76 29.15 1.60
N VAL A 141 18.70 28.27 1.87
CA VAL A 141 20.11 28.42 1.50
C VAL A 141 20.43 27.44 0.39
N SER A 142 21.34 27.81 -0.50
CA SER A 142 21.77 26.93 -1.58
C SER A 142 23.28 26.88 -1.68
N GLU A 143 23.79 25.74 -2.12
CA GLU A 143 25.19 25.52 -2.37
C GLU A 143 25.38 24.79 -3.70
N GLN A 144 26.51 25.08 -4.38
CA GLN A 144 26.90 24.36 -5.59
C GLN A 144 27.80 23.19 -5.20
N VAL A 145 27.39 21.99 -5.59
CA VAL A 145 28.15 20.77 -5.40
C VAL A 145 28.37 20.16 -6.79
N GLU A 146 29.60 20.27 -7.31
CA GLU A 146 29.90 19.93 -8.71
C GLU A 146 28.94 20.69 -9.67
N ASP A 147 28.20 19.99 -10.53
CA ASP A 147 27.22 20.58 -11.45
C ASP A 147 25.82 20.75 -10.82
N TRP A 148 25.64 20.34 -9.56
CA TRP A 148 24.36 20.32 -8.88
C TRP A 148 24.16 21.55 -8.00
N THR A 149 22.95 22.05 -7.95
CA THR A 149 22.52 23.03 -6.95
C THR A 149 21.75 22.30 -5.86
N VAL A 150 22.32 22.28 -4.64
CA VAL A 150 21.70 21.70 -3.44
C VAL A 150 21.04 22.81 -2.66
N VAL A 151 19.78 22.64 -2.27
CA VAL A 151 18.95 23.63 -1.57
C VAL A 151 18.44 23.03 -0.27
N ALA A 152 18.54 23.78 0.82
CA ALA A 152 18.05 23.40 2.15
C ALA A 152 17.36 24.59 2.84
N ASP A 153 16.65 24.33 3.94
CA ASP A 153 16.01 25.40 4.71
C ASP A 153 17.00 26.12 5.64
N SER A 154 18.17 25.51 5.89
CA SER A 154 19.21 26.09 6.76
C SER A 154 20.61 25.67 6.35
N ARG A 155 21.60 26.49 6.71
CA ARG A 155 23.03 26.15 6.55
C ARG A 155 23.41 24.85 7.29
N ALA A 156 22.83 24.62 8.46
CA ALA A 156 23.10 23.42 9.24
C ALA A 156 22.68 22.13 8.52
N GLN A 157 21.63 22.15 7.71
CA GLN A 157 21.23 21.01 6.88
C GLN A 157 22.24 20.74 5.76
N LEU A 158 22.72 21.80 5.06
CA LEU A 158 23.78 21.65 4.07
C LEU A 158 25.07 21.09 4.69
N ASP A 159 25.47 21.60 5.85
CA ASP A 159 26.67 21.14 6.56
C ASP A 159 26.56 19.64 6.96
N ARG A 160 25.35 19.17 7.32
CA ARG A 160 25.11 17.73 7.58
C ARG A 160 25.16 16.90 6.30
N PHE A 161 24.54 17.39 5.22
CA PHE A 161 24.61 16.75 3.91
C PHE A 161 26.06 16.59 3.44
N ASP A 162 26.84 17.69 3.51
CA ASP A 162 28.27 17.68 3.13
C ASP A 162 29.11 16.75 4.06
N THR A 163 28.74 16.68 5.33
CA THR A 163 29.43 15.79 6.27
C THR A 163 29.14 14.33 5.94
N ALA A 164 27.88 14.00 5.69
CA ALA A 164 27.48 12.63 5.33
C ALA A 164 28.07 12.16 4.00
N ARG A 165 28.27 13.06 3.04
CA ARG A 165 28.95 12.74 1.75
C ARG A 165 30.40 12.31 1.89
N LYS A 166 31.10 12.67 2.99
CA LYS A 166 32.49 12.27 3.20
C LYS A 166 32.66 10.76 3.35
N ASP A 167 31.60 10.05 3.71
CA ASP A 167 31.55 8.61 3.85
C ASP A 167 31.20 7.89 2.53
N GLY A 168 31.10 8.63 1.42
CA GLY A 168 30.78 8.16 0.07
C GLY A 168 29.42 8.64 -0.42
N VAL A 169 29.10 8.27 -1.66
CA VAL A 169 27.86 8.66 -2.34
C VAL A 169 26.93 7.47 -2.59
N LEU A 170 25.65 7.76 -2.81
CA LEU A 170 24.60 6.74 -2.89
C LEU A 170 24.81 5.79 -4.09
N SER A 171 25.34 6.29 -5.21
CA SER A 171 25.71 5.46 -6.37
C SER A 171 26.80 4.42 -6.09
N GLU A 172 27.54 4.54 -4.98
CA GLU A 172 28.53 3.55 -4.51
C GLU A 172 27.95 2.54 -3.52
N SER A 173 26.66 2.64 -3.22
CA SER A 173 25.96 1.69 -2.35
C SER A 173 25.45 0.50 -3.17
N ASP A 174 25.93 -0.71 -2.85
CA ASP A 174 25.46 -1.93 -3.51
C ASP A 174 23.95 -2.12 -3.31
N ALA A 175 23.43 -1.86 -2.09
CA ALA A 175 22.00 -1.97 -1.79
C ALA A 175 21.16 -1.03 -2.66
N PHE A 176 21.60 0.20 -2.86
CA PHE A 176 20.94 1.16 -3.74
C PHE A 176 21.00 0.72 -5.21
N THR A 177 22.20 0.38 -5.69
CA THR A 177 22.40 0.05 -7.10
C THR A 177 21.68 -1.24 -7.50
N GLU A 178 21.63 -2.24 -6.63
CA GLU A 178 20.86 -3.46 -6.84
C GLU A 178 19.35 -3.17 -6.87
N ALA A 179 18.85 -2.42 -5.89
CA ALA A 179 17.43 -2.08 -5.82
C ALA A 179 16.96 -1.25 -7.03
N MET A 180 17.77 -0.25 -7.46
CA MET A 180 17.41 0.62 -8.59
C MET A 180 17.47 -0.06 -9.96
N LYS A 181 18.32 -1.09 -10.13
CA LYS A 181 18.42 -1.84 -11.40
C LYS A 181 17.15 -2.62 -11.75
N GLU A 182 16.39 -3.01 -10.76
CA GLU A 182 15.15 -3.78 -10.94
C GLU A 182 13.97 -2.88 -11.36
N LEU A 183 14.08 -1.57 -11.14
CA LEU A 183 13.03 -0.63 -11.45
C LEU A 183 13.01 -0.25 -12.94
N PRO A 184 11.87 0.15 -13.50
CA PRO A 184 11.75 0.69 -14.85
C PRO A 184 12.74 1.83 -15.10
N GLY A 185 13.36 1.83 -16.29
CA GLY A 185 14.33 2.87 -16.68
C GLY A 185 13.70 4.26 -16.75
N ALA A 186 12.58 4.37 -17.47
CA ALA A 186 11.80 5.58 -17.59
C ALA A 186 10.67 5.56 -16.55
N ALA A 187 10.69 6.48 -15.60
CA ALA A 187 9.68 6.63 -14.57
C ALA A 187 9.43 8.11 -14.27
N ALA A 188 8.22 8.48 -13.90
CA ALA A 188 7.90 9.82 -13.44
C ALA A 188 8.55 10.12 -12.07
N ALA A 189 8.71 9.07 -11.24
CA ALA A 189 9.42 9.15 -9.97
C ALA A 189 10.03 7.80 -9.60
N LYS A 190 11.18 7.83 -8.91
CA LYS A 190 11.83 6.68 -8.29
C LYS A 190 12.14 6.99 -6.83
N LEU A 191 11.82 6.07 -5.94
CA LEU A 191 12.03 6.17 -4.50
C LEU A 191 12.99 5.08 -4.06
N TYR A 192 13.90 5.43 -3.16
CA TYR A 192 14.72 4.49 -2.38
C TYR A 192 14.64 4.82 -0.90
N LEU A 193 14.51 3.80 -0.09
CA LEU A 193 14.57 3.88 1.38
C LEU A 193 15.64 2.91 1.89
N GLU A 194 16.52 3.41 2.75
CA GLU A 194 17.51 2.58 3.44
C GLU A 194 16.82 1.82 4.59
N GLY A 195 16.88 0.50 4.56
CA GLY A 195 16.06 -0.36 5.42
C GLY A 195 16.36 -0.24 6.90
N GLY A 196 17.62 -0.09 7.30
CA GLY A 196 17.99 0.08 8.69
C GLY A 196 17.45 1.40 9.27
N GLN A 197 17.47 2.47 8.49
CA GLN A 197 16.90 3.76 8.86
C GLN A 197 15.38 3.70 8.98
N VAL A 198 14.70 3.00 8.04
CA VAL A 198 13.24 2.78 8.09
C VAL A 198 12.87 2.02 9.35
N GLN A 199 13.58 0.94 9.65
CA GLN A 199 13.33 0.13 10.85
C GLN A 199 13.51 0.96 12.12
N ALA A 200 14.60 1.73 12.25
CA ALA A 200 14.85 2.60 13.38
C ALA A 200 13.77 3.70 13.52
N GLY A 201 13.33 4.29 12.40
CA GLY A 201 12.23 5.28 12.38
C GLY A 201 10.90 4.71 12.84
N LEU A 202 10.57 3.49 12.41
CA LEU A 202 9.36 2.78 12.82
C LEU A 202 9.37 2.44 14.31
N GLU A 203 10.47 1.92 14.82
CA GLU A 203 10.65 1.63 16.25
C GLU A 203 10.45 2.88 17.11
N LYS A 204 11.04 4.01 16.70
CA LYS A 204 10.89 5.30 17.38
C LYS A 204 9.43 5.81 17.38
N SER A 205 8.75 5.68 16.25
CA SER A 205 7.33 6.07 16.09
C SER A 205 6.41 5.25 17.01
N LEU A 206 6.64 3.94 17.08
CA LEU A 206 5.86 3.03 17.92
C LEU A 206 6.09 3.27 19.41
N GLN A 207 7.32 3.59 19.84
CA GLN A 207 7.63 3.99 21.22
C GLN A 207 6.85 5.25 21.63
N GLY A 208 6.62 6.19 20.69
CA GLY A 208 5.83 7.41 20.91
C GLY A 208 4.31 7.20 21.00
N SER A 209 3.80 6.08 20.53
CA SER A 209 2.35 5.80 20.42
C SER A 209 1.72 5.17 21.69
N GLY A 210 2.49 5.02 22.78
CA GLY A 210 2.01 4.43 24.05
C GLY A 210 1.86 2.90 23.99
N ILE A 211 2.32 2.25 22.95
CA ILE A 211 2.46 0.79 22.90
C ILE A 211 3.60 0.40 23.83
N PRO A 212 3.39 -0.55 24.77
CA PRO A 212 4.44 -0.96 25.71
C PRO A 212 5.73 -1.34 24.98
N SER A 213 6.85 -0.79 25.41
CA SER A 213 8.18 -0.98 24.77
C SER A 213 8.63 -2.45 24.68
N GLY A 214 8.02 -3.35 25.41
CA GLY A 214 8.23 -4.80 25.30
C GLY A 214 7.56 -5.44 24.07
N SER A 215 6.61 -4.74 23.42
CA SER A 215 5.94 -5.23 22.20
C SER A 215 6.68 -4.79 20.92
N THR A 216 7.61 -3.84 21.02
CA THR A 216 8.33 -3.25 19.88
C THR A 216 9.78 -3.75 19.77
N SER A 217 10.30 -4.43 20.80
CA SER A 217 11.70 -4.88 20.84
C SER A 217 12.03 -6.03 19.90
N ASP A 218 11.05 -6.63 19.25
CA ASP A 218 11.24 -7.87 18.51
C ASP A 218 10.84 -7.77 17.01
N PHE A 219 10.86 -6.56 16.41
CA PHE A 219 10.77 -6.49 14.94
C PHE A 219 11.91 -7.25 14.26
N SER A 220 13.06 -7.37 14.90
CA SER A 220 14.15 -8.23 14.46
C SER A 220 13.78 -9.72 14.46
N ASP A 221 12.75 -10.13 15.19
CA ASP A 221 12.23 -11.51 15.13
C ASP A 221 11.50 -11.81 13.81
N PHE A 222 10.98 -10.77 13.13
CA PHE A 222 10.35 -10.90 11.81
C PHE A 222 11.36 -10.83 10.67
N GLY A 223 12.56 -10.32 10.93
CA GLY A 223 13.61 -10.13 9.95
C GLY A 223 14.17 -8.71 9.92
N SER A 224 14.95 -8.40 8.90
CA SER A 224 15.50 -7.07 8.67
C SER A 224 15.23 -6.63 7.24
N ILE A 225 14.79 -5.40 7.05
CA ILE A 225 14.69 -4.76 5.74
C ILE A 225 16.06 -4.17 5.42
N ARG A 226 16.60 -4.47 4.24
CA ARG A 226 17.85 -3.90 3.74
C ARG A 226 17.61 -2.67 2.88
N SER A 227 16.63 -2.73 2.00
CA SER A 227 16.24 -1.62 1.14
C SER A 227 14.79 -1.77 0.69
N ILE A 228 14.17 -0.64 0.37
CA ILE A 228 12.91 -0.57 -0.37
C ILE A 228 13.15 0.36 -1.54
N ALA A 229 12.79 -0.07 -2.74
CA ALA A 229 12.81 0.78 -3.92
C ALA A 229 11.47 0.70 -4.65
N ALA A 230 11.04 1.80 -5.24
CA ALA A 230 9.80 1.87 -6.00
C ALA A 230 9.91 2.85 -7.16
N ALA A 231 9.17 2.61 -8.22
CA ALA A 231 9.00 3.52 -9.35
C ALA A 231 7.52 3.72 -9.67
N ALA A 232 7.16 4.93 -10.04
CA ALA A 232 5.85 5.26 -10.59
C ALA A 232 6.02 5.64 -12.07
N VAL A 233 5.28 4.95 -12.95
CA VAL A 233 5.33 5.18 -14.39
C VAL A 233 3.98 5.66 -14.86
N ALA A 234 3.94 6.83 -15.47
CA ALA A 234 2.72 7.32 -16.11
C ALA A 234 2.50 6.62 -17.45
N GLU A 235 1.31 6.04 -17.60
CA GLU A 235 0.89 5.34 -18.81
C GLU A 235 -0.38 5.99 -19.39
N LYS A 236 -0.76 5.59 -20.60
CA LYS A 236 -1.90 6.17 -21.30
C LYS A 236 -3.23 6.06 -20.53
N ASN A 237 -3.43 4.95 -19.83
CA ASN A 237 -4.68 4.60 -19.14
C ASN A 237 -4.55 4.65 -17.62
N GLY A 238 -3.39 5.05 -17.07
CA GLY A 238 -3.21 5.08 -15.62
C GLY A 238 -1.78 5.26 -15.17
N VAL A 239 -1.50 4.78 -13.98
CA VAL A 239 -0.17 4.81 -13.36
C VAL A 239 0.19 3.41 -12.92
N SER A 240 1.31 2.87 -13.40
CA SER A 240 1.91 1.66 -12.84
C SER A 240 2.80 2.01 -11.65
N LEU A 241 2.83 1.11 -10.70
CA LEU A 241 3.73 1.11 -9.55
C LEU A 241 4.54 -0.18 -9.60
N ASP A 242 5.85 -0.06 -9.60
CA ASP A 242 6.77 -1.18 -9.54
C ASP A 242 7.73 -0.98 -8.37
N GLY A 243 8.06 -2.03 -7.65
CA GLY A 243 8.97 -1.89 -6.54
C GLY A 243 9.59 -3.20 -6.09
N ASP A 244 10.60 -3.05 -5.23
CA ASP A 244 11.41 -4.13 -4.70
C ASP A 244 11.74 -3.88 -3.23
N VAL A 245 11.66 -4.94 -2.43
CA VAL A 245 12.03 -4.93 -1.01
C VAL A 245 13.07 -6.01 -0.79
N ALA A 246 14.31 -5.62 -0.61
CA ALA A 246 15.34 -6.53 -0.14
C ALA A 246 15.23 -6.68 1.37
N ALA A 247 14.88 -7.86 1.84
CA ALA A 247 14.69 -8.15 3.26
C ALA A 247 15.25 -9.55 3.58
N THR A 248 15.58 -9.78 4.85
CA THR A 248 15.79 -11.12 5.36
C THR A 248 14.61 -11.45 6.27
N VAL A 249 13.73 -12.32 5.82
CA VAL A 249 12.53 -12.72 6.59
C VAL A 249 12.79 -14.06 7.24
N LYS A 250 12.50 -14.17 8.53
CA LYS A 250 12.66 -15.43 9.27
C LYS A 250 11.47 -16.38 9.07
N ALA A 251 10.32 -15.85 8.66
CA ALA A 251 9.18 -16.66 8.30
C ALA A 251 9.36 -17.28 6.90
N LYS A 252 8.93 -18.52 6.74
CA LYS A 252 8.80 -19.10 5.41
C LYS A 252 7.67 -18.36 4.68
N THR A 253 8.01 -17.69 3.60
CA THR A 253 7.04 -17.07 2.68
C THR A 253 6.87 -17.99 1.49
N GLU A 254 5.63 -18.27 1.14
CA GLU A 254 5.30 -19.12 -0.01
C GLU A 254 4.30 -18.38 -0.88
N THR A 255 4.55 -18.33 -2.18
CA THR A 255 3.58 -17.87 -3.16
C THR A 255 2.46 -18.91 -3.35
N TYR A 256 1.34 -18.46 -3.84
CA TYR A 256 0.21 -19.32 -4.23
C TYR A 256 -0.44 -18.81 -5.52
N ALA A 257 -1.05 -19.73 -6.27
CA ALA A 257 -1.89 -19.40 -7.42
C ALA A 257 -3.30 -19.04 -6.92
N PRO A 258 -3.80 -17.80 -7.14
CA PRO A 258 -5.12 -17.42 -6.66
C PRO A 258 -6.25 -18.16 -7.40
N GLU A 259 -7.02 -18.96 -6.71
CA GLU A 259 -8.16 -19.68 -7.28
C GLU A 259 -9.51 -19.07 -6.88
N LEU A 260 -9.57 -18.35 -5.74
CA LEU A 260 -10.82 -17.75 -5.25
C LEU A 260 -11.48 -16.78 -6.26
N PRO A 261 -10.77 -15.98 -7.05
CA PRO A 261 -11.42 -15.14 -8.07
C PRO A 261 -12.26 -15.91 -9.07
N SER A 262 -11.96 -17.19 -9.34
CA SER A 262 -12.72 -18.06 -10.23
C SER A 262 -14.02 -18.60 -9.63
N VAL A 263 -14.21 -18.48 -8.31
CA VAL A 263 -15.41 -18.95 -7.60
C VAL A 263 -16.21 -17.80 -6.96
N LEU A 264 -15.55 -16.68 -6.64
CA LEU A 264 -16.20 -15.50 -6.08
C LEU A 264 -17.20 -14.89 -7.09
N PRO A 265 -18.38 -14.44 -6.66
CA PRO A 265 -19.31 -13.75 -7.54
C PRO A 265 -18.70 -12.46 -8.11
N SER A 266 -19.10 -12.10 -9.34
CA SER A 266 -18.76 -10.80 -9.96
C SER A 266 -19.30 -9.62 -9.17
N GLY A 267 -18.81 -8.39 -9.46
CA GLY A 267 -19.26 -7.15 -8.82
C GLY A 267 -18.67 -6.89 -7.44
N ALA A 268 -17.51 -7.47 -7.11
CA ALA A 268 -16.77 -7.12 -5.90
C ALA A 268 -16.26 -5.67 -5.96
N LEU A 269 -16.52 -4.89 -4.92
CA LEU A 269 -16.00 -3.54 -4.75
C LEU A 269 -14.57 -3.52 -4.23
N LEU A 270 -14.24 -4.52 -3.40
CA LEU A 270 -12.91 -4.73 -2.84
C LEU A 270 -12.67 -6.24 -2.70
N LEU A 271 -11.47 -6.66 -3.06
CA LEU A 271 -10.95 -8.00 -2.79
C LEU A 271 -9.55 -7.85 -2.19
N VAL A 272 -9.30 -8.54 -1.09
CA VAL A 272 -7.95 -8.78 -0.55
C VAL A 272 -7.75 -10.27 -0.49
N SER A 273 -6.85 -10.79 -1.30
CA SER A 273 -6.53 -12.21 -1.39
C SER A 273 -5.20 -12.51 -0.70
N PHE A 274 -5.14 -13.62 0.02
CA PHE A 274 -3.99 -14.05 0.80
C PHE A 274 -3.96 -15.57 0.92
N ALA A 275 -2.80 -16.12 1.28
CA ALA A 275 -2.66 -17.51 1.71
C ALA A 275 -1.58 -17.64 2.80
N HIS A 276 -1.44 -18.83 3.40
CA HIS A 276 -0.39 -19.17 4.35
C HIS A 276 -0.27 -18.24 5.56
N LEU A 277 -1.40 -17.66 6.05
CA LEU A 277 -1.40 -16.76 7.20
C LEU A 277 -1.16 -17.45 8.54
N ASP A 278 -1.27 -18.77 8.61
CA ASP A 278 -1.05 -19.54 9.84
C ASP A 278 0.35 -19.31 10.42
N GLN A 279 1.39 -19.27 9.58
CA GLN A 279 2.78 -19.12 10.02
C GLN A 279 3.09 -17.70 10.55
N PRO A 280 2.80 -16.60 9.81
CA PRO A 280 3.00 -15.25 10.33
C PRO A 280 2.20 -15.00 11.62
N ILE A 281 0.94 -15.45 11.67
CA ILE A 281 0.12 -15.25 12.87
C ILE A 281 0.68 -16.07 14.06
N ARG A 282 1.18 -17.28 13.84
CA ARG A 282 1.84 -18.08 14.88
C ARG A 282 3.05 -17.33 15.46
N GLN A 283 3.92 -16.76 14.61
CA GLN A 283 5.08 -15.98 15.06
C GLN A 283 4.67 -14.77 15.89
N VAL A 284 3.65 -14.00 15.42
CA VAL A 284 3.10 -12.88 16.21
C VAL A 284 2.59 -13.36 17.57
N LEU A 285 1.83 -14.45 17.61
CA LEU A 285 1.31 -15.02 18.84
C LEU A 285 2.43 -15.44 19.80
N ASP A 286 3.47 -16.09 19.30
CA ASP A 286 4.61 -16.53 20.09
C ASP A 286 5.39 -15.34 20.65
N SER A 287 5.56 -14.26 19.88
CA SER A 287 6.17 -13.01 20.35
C SER A 287 5.31 -12.35 21.43
N VAL A 288 3.99 -12.22 21.19
CA VAL A 288 3.07 -11.64 22.18
C VAL A 288 2.99 -12.48 23.46
N LYS A 289 2.98 -13.80 23.37
CA LYS A 289 3.01 -14.69 24.55
C LYS A 289 4.27 -14.51 25.38
N ARG A 290 5.43 -14.33 24.73
CA ARG A 290 6.70 -14.05 25.42
C ARG A 290 6.69 -12.71 26.13
N SER A 291 6.15 -11.67 25.47
CA SER A 291 6.10 -10.31 26.01
C SER A 291 4.98 -10.07 27.03
N GLN A 292 3.86 -10.84 26.93
CA GLN A 292 2.67 -10.69 27.78
C GLN A 292 2.18 -12.05 28.34
N PRO A 293 2.78 -12.57 29.42
CA PRO A 293 2.38 -13.86 30.01
C PRO A 293 0.91 -13.91 30.49
N SER A 294 0.28 -12.76 30.73
CA SER A 294 -1.15 -12.67 31.09
C SER A 294 -2.06 -13.09 29.95
N LEU A 295 -1.66 -12.83 28.70
CA LEU A 295 -2.42 -13.23 27.51
C LEU A 295 -2.40 -14.76 27.35
N GLN A 296 -1.27 -15.40 27.60
CA GLN A 296 -1.19 -16.87 27.62
C GLN A 296 -2.25 -17.47 28.54
N LYS A 297 -2.37 -16.96 29.78
CA LYS A 297 -3.37 -17.45 30.74
C LYS A 297 -4.81 -17.24 30.24
N GLN A 298 -5.09 -16.14 29.53
CA GLN A 298 -6.41 -15.90 28.96
C GLN A 298 -6.71 -16.84 27.80
N LEU A 299 -5.73 -17.15 26.95
CA LEU A 299 -5.84 -18.14 25.88
C LEU A 299 -6.07 -19.55 26.45
N ASP A 300 -5.34 -19.94 27.51
CA ASP A 300 -5.50 -21.22 28.18
C ASP A 300 -6.90 -21.36 28.83
N LEU A 301 -7.39 -20.28 29.45
CA LEU A 301 -8.75 -20.23 29.98
C LEU A 301 -9.81 -20.34 28.88
N PHE A 302 -9.63 -19.62 27.76
CA PHE A 302 -10.51 -19.73 26.61
C PHE A 302 -10.51 -21.15 26.05
N GLN A 303 -9.35 -21.76 25.89
CA GLN A 303 -9.21 -23.15 25.44
C GLN A 303 -9.90 -24.14 26.41
N GLY A 304 -9.73 -23.93 27.72
CA GLY A 304 -10.35 -24.78 28.75
C GLY A 304 -11.88 -24.67 28.73
N VAL A 305 -12.43 -23.50 28.53
CA VAL A 305 -13.90 -23.25 28.52
C VAL A 305 -14.52 -23.63 27.18
N ALA A 306 -13.89 -23.19 26.07
CA ALA A 306 -14.42 -23.38 24.72
C ALA A 306 -14.10 -24.78 24.16
N GLY A 307 -13.09 -25.45 24.70
CA GLY A 307 -12.52 -26.67 24.13
C GLY A 307 -11.92 -26.44 22.73
N LEU A 308 -11.58 -25.17 22.40
CA LEU A 308 -11.06 -24.73 21.10
C LEU A 308 -9.63 -24.24 21.29
N SER A 309 -8.68 -24.81 20.57
CA SER A 309 -7.29 -24.36 20.53
C SER A 309 -7.11 -23.38 19.41
N LEU A 310 -6.56 -22.18 19.71
CA LEU A 310 -6.20 -21.21 18.68
C LEU A 310 -5.18 -21.83 17.70
N GLU A 311 -4.14 -22.46 18.21
CA GLU A 311 -3.05 -23.05 17.41
C GLU A 311 -3.43 -24.35 16.70
N GLY A 312 -4.22 -25.22 17.38
CA GLY A 312 -4.57 -26.53 16.85
C GLY A 312 -5.82 -26.55 15.99
N ASP A 313 -6.76 -25.64 16.25
CA ASP A 313 -8.06 -25.67 15.59
C ASP A 313 -8.28 -24.48 14.63
N LEU A 314 -7.84 -23.27 15.00
CA LEU A 314 -8.13 -22.04 14.22
C LEU A 314 -7.02 -21.70 13.22
N LEU A 315 -5.75 -21.73 13.64
CA LEU A 315 -4.65 -21.36 12.73
C LEU A 315 -4.57 -22.26 11.49
N PRO A 316 -4.79 -23.58 11.55
CA PRO A 316 -4.75 -24.44 10.35
C PRO A 316 -5.78 -24.04 9.27
N ILE A 317 -6.88 -23.38 9.65
CA ILE A 317 -7.88 -22.90 8.69
C ILE A 317 -7.33 -21.74 7.82
N LEU A 318 -6.31 -21.03 8.33
CA LEU A 318 -5.67 -19.90 7.66
C LEU A 318 -4.44 -20.32 6.82
N ALA A 319 -4.14 -21.61 6.76
CA ALA A 319 -3.04 -22.14 5.94
C ALA A 319 -3.38 -22.15 4.44
N GLY A 320 -4.64 -22.32 4.10
CA GLY A 320 -5.14 -22.28 2.72
C GLY A 320 -5.31 -20.86 2.18
N GLU A 321 -5.75 -20.79 0.91
CA GLU A 321 -6.13 -19.52 0.30
C GLU A 321 -7.35 -18.91 1.00
N GLY A 322 -7.31 -17.61 1.23
CA GLY A 322 -8.40 -16.83 1.80
C GLY A 322 -8.61 -15.51 1.10
N ALA A 323 -9.81 -14.95 1.26
CA ALA A 323 -10.15 -13.64 0.74
C ALA A 323 -11.07 -12.87 1.68
N ILE A 324 -10.81 -11.57 1.83
CA ILE A 324 -11.78 -10.61 2.32
C ILE A 324 -12.38 -9.92 1.10
N VAL A 325 -13.69 -9.99 0.96
CA VAL A 325 -14.40 -9.42 -0.19
C VAL A 325 -15.50 -8.50 0.29
N VAL A 326 -15.63 -7.36 -0.36
CA VAL A 326 -16.71 -6.39 -0.11
C VAL A 326 -17.56 -6.28 -1.37
N TYR A 327 -18.86 -6.47 -1.21
CA TYR A 327 -19.86 -6.29 -2.26
C TYR A 327 -20.76 -5.09 -1.94
N PRO A 328 -21.50 -4.55 -2.92
CA PRO A 328 -22.49 -3.52 -2.67
C PRO A 328 -23.46 -3.90 -1.57
N SER A 329 -24.02 -2.89 -0.90
CA SER A 329 -25.03 -3.09 0.16
C SER A 329 -26.25 -3.85 -0.38
N GLU A 330 -26.71 -4.86 0.36
CA GLU A 330 -27.97 -5.53 0.03
C GLU A 330 -29.17 -4.55 0.14
N PRO A 331 -30.28 -4.79 -0.57
CA PRO A 331 -31.47 -3.97 -0.45
C PRO A 331 -31.89 -3.85 1.02
N ARG A 332 -32.00 -2.62 1.52
CA ARG A 332 -32.33 -2.24 2.92
C ARG A 332 -31.16 -2.43 3.92
N ALA A 333 -30.00 -2.94 3.53
CA ALA A 333 -28.81 -2.90 4.39
C ALA A 333 -28.19 -1.49 4.36
N LYS A 334 -27.62 -1.08 5.51
CA LYS A 334 -26.97 0.23 5.66
C LYS A 334 -25.45 0.17 5.44
N ILE A 335 -24.92 -1.02 5.36
CA ILE A 335 -23.48 -1.29 5.21
C ILE A 335 -23.28 -2.28 4.06
N PRO A 336 -22.14 -2.20 3.37
CA PRO A 336 -21.75 -3.18 2.35
C PRO A 336 -21.75 -4.61 2.88
N ALA A 337 -21.91 -5.57 1.98
CA ALA A 337 -21.76 -6.98 2.32
C ALA A 337 -20.25 -7.31 2.40
N ILE A 338 -19.76 -7.54 3.61
CA ILE A 338 -18.37 -7.92 3.89
C ILE A 338 -18.32 -9.43 4.13
N SER A 339 -17.39 -10.09 3.49
CA SER A 339 -17.25 -11.54 3.54
C SER A 339 -15.81 -11.96 3.74
N LEU A 340 -15.60 -12.95 4.60
CA LEU A 340 -14.38 -13.72 4.68
C LEU A 340 -14.67 -15.09 4.03
N VAL A 341 -13.88 -15.44 3.03
CA VAL A 341 -13.96 -16.73 2.33
C VAL A 341 -12.62 -17.42 2.50
N LEU A 342 -12.61 -18.64 3.00
CA LEU A 342 -11.39 -19.44 3.20
C LEU A 342 -11.57 -20.81 2.52
N LYS A 343 -10.63 -21.22 1.69
CA LYS A 343 -10.56 -22.57 1.13
C LYS A 343 -10.15 -23.54 2.24
N LEU A 344 -10.77 -24.69 2.25
CA LEU A 344 -10.60 -25.71 3.31
C LEU A 344 -10.01 -26.99 2.76
N GLU A 345 -9.08 -27.56 3.49
CA GLU A 345 -8.60 -28.93 3.27
C GLU A 345 -9.57 -29.98 3.87
N ASP A 346 -10.19 -29.65 5.01
CA ASP A 346 -11.09 -30.55 5.75
C ASP A 346 -12.38 -29.83 6.18
N GLU A 347 -13.40 -29.92 5.32
CA GLU A 347 -14.72 -29.36 5.61
C GLU A 347 -15.37 -29.95 6.89
N ALA A 348 -15.22 -31.24 7.12
CA ALA A 348 -15.87 -31.92 8.25
C ALA A 348 -15.31 -31.38 9.58
N LYS A 349 -13.99 -31.22 9.66
CA LYS A 349 -13.33 -30.62 10.82
C LYS A 349 -13.84 -29.19 11.06
N VAL A 350 -13.93 -28.36 10.01
CA VAL A 350 -14.36 -26.97 10.17
C VAL A 350 -15.86 -26.85 10.45
N LYS A 351 -16.72 -27.74 9.91
CA LYS A 351 -18.14 -27.85 10.32
C LYS A 351 -18.27 -28.14 11.81
N ASN A 352 -17.53 -29.13 12.31
CA ASN A 352 -17.52 -29.44 13.73
C ASN A 352 -17.02 -28.26 14.59
N LEU A 353 -15.99 -27.57 14.14
CA LEU A 353 -15.46 -26.39 14.82
C LEU A 353 -16.50 -25.27 14.89
N LEU A 354 -17.19 -24.98 13.78
CA LEU A 354 -18.26 -23.99 13.71
C LEU A 354 -19.42 -24.35 14.63
N ASP A 355 -19.81 -25.61 14.74
CA ASP A 355 -20.85 -26.10 15.65
C ASP A 355 -20.46 -25.95 17.13
N ARG A 356 -19.20 -26.23 17.47
CA ARG A 356 -18.66 -26.05 18.82
C ARG A 356 -18.63 -24.54 19.18
N LEU A 357 -18.10 -23.69 18.28
CA LEU A 357 -18.07 -22.22 18.45
C LEU A 357 -19.48 -21.67 18.63
N ALA A 358 -20.42 -22.08 17.79
CA ALA A 358 -21.82 -21.67 17.89
C ALA A 358 -22.45 -22.06 19.25
N THR A 359 -22.09 -23.22 19.79
CA THR A 359 -22.54 -23.69 21.09
C THR A 359 -21.97 -22.86 22.24
N VAL A 360 -20.67 -22.58 22.23
CA VAL A 360 -19.98 -21.74 23.23
C VAL A 360 -20.54 -20.32 23.24
N LEU A 361 -20.70 -19.71 22.05
CA LEU A 361 -21.24 -18.35 21.93
C LEU A 361 -22.69 -18.28 22.41
N ARG A 362 -23.50 -19.29 22.14
CA ARG A 362 -24.90 -19.38 22.64
C ARG A 362 -24.94 -19.48 24.17
N LEU A 363 -24.04 -20.26 24.77
CA LEU A 363 -23.96 -20.44 26.22
C LEU A 363 -23.44 -19.18 26.93
N SER A 364 -22.60 -18.37 26.27
CA SER A 364 -22.14 -17.09 26.82
C SER A 364 -23.26 -16.07 27.03
N GLY A 365 -24.40 -16.23 26.36
CA GLY A 365 -25.56 -15.33 26.45
C GLY A 365 -25.37 -13.98 25.73
N ASN A 366 -24.17 -13.68 25.24
CA ASN A 366 -23.86 -12.37 24.62
C ASN A 366 -24.19 -12.32 23.12
N VAL A 367 -24.35 -13.49 22.48
CA VAL A 367 -24.62 -13.61 21.05
C VAL A 367 -25.81 -14.57 20.84
N LYS A 368 -26.82 -14.10 20.14
CA LYS A 368 -27.92 -14.98 19.73
C LYS A 368 -27.50 -15.80 18.53
N VAL A 369 -27.43 -17.12 18.72
CA VAL A 369 -27.03 -18.05 17.66
C VAL A 369 -28.22 -18.91 17.25
N THR A 370 -28.54 -18.90 15.94
CA THR A 370 -29.61 -19.72 15.34
C THR A 370 -29.09 -20.44 14.09
N SER A 371 -29.82 -21.44 13.60
CA SER A 371 -29.54 -22.07 12.30
C SER A 371 -30.50 -21.50 11.25
N ALA A 372 -30.04 -21.36 10.04
CA ALA A 372 -30.81 -20.93 8.88
C ALA A 372 -30.38 -21.72 7.65
N VAL A 373 -31.13 -21.59 6.56
CA VAL A 373 -30.77 -22.10 5.24
C VAL A 373 -30.80 -20.92 4.27
N VAL A 374 -29.74 -20.72 3.51
CA VAL A 374 -29.62 -19.69 2.48
C VAL A 374 -29.37 -20.42 1.15
N ASP A 375 -30.32 -20.36 0.25
CA ASP A 375 -30.24 -20.99 -1.08
C ASP A 375 -29.84 -22.49 -1.04
N GLY A 376 -30.40 -23.24 -0.09
CA GLY A 376 -30.08 -24.66 0.12
C GLY A 376 -28.86 -24.91 1.03
N VAL A 377 -28.04 -23.92 1.31
CA VAL A 377 -26.84 -24.02 2.15
C VAL A 377 -27.19 -23.86 3.62
N PRO A 378 -26.91 -24.83 4.50
CA PRO A 378 -27.06 -24.69 5.94
C PRO A 378 -26.05 -23.68 6.51
N VAL A 379 -26.51 -22.70 7.28
CA VAL A 379 -25.67 -21.68 7.88
C VAL A 379 -25.98 -21.48 9.38
N LYS A 380 -24.99 -21.03 10.14
CA LYS A 380 -25.18 -20.46 11.48
C LYS A 380 -25.35 -18.97 11.35
N LYS A 381 -26.36 -18.45 12.02
CA LYS A 381 -26.65 -17.03 12.11
C LYS A 381 -26.28 -16.52 13.51
N PHE A 382 -25.39 -15.53 13.54
CA PHE A 382 -24.90 -14.88 14.74
C PHE A 382 -25.43 -13.43 14.76
N ASP A 383 -26.34 -13.13 15.68
CA ASP A 383 -26.81 -11.76 15.86
C ASP A 383 -25.93 -11.08 16.91
N VAL A 384 -25.04 -10.19 16.47
CA VAL A 384 -24.08 -9.44 17.30
C VAL A 384 -24.46 -7.98 17.27
N GLN A 385 -25.02 -7.46 18.35
CA GLN A 385 -25.48 -6.08 18.45
C GLN A 385 -26.46 -5.70 17.29
N ARG A 386 -25.97 -4.95 16.29
CA ARG A 386 -26.77 -4.47 15.14
C ARG A 386 -26.44 -5.19 13.84
N VAL A 387 -25.50 -6.13 13.89
CA VAL A 387 -25.04 -6.87 12.71
C VAL A 387 -25.40 -8.34 12.84
N THR A 388 -25.92 -8.90 11.77
CA THR A 388 -26.13 -10.34 11.64
C THR A 388 -25.00 -10.89 10.78
N LEU A 389 -24.26 -11.87 11.30
CA LEU A 389 -23.27 -12.64 10.55
C LEU A 389 -23.85 -14.02 10.23
N LEU A 390 -23.62 -14.46 9.01
CA LEU A 390 -23.91 -15.79 8.52
C LEU A 390 -22.59 -16.55 8.37
N ALA A 391 -22.48 -17.75 8.89
CA ALA A 391 -21.33 -18.60 8.69
C ALA A 391 -21.75 -19.96 8.16
N GLY A 392 -21.20 -20.39 7.04
CA GLY A 392 -21.48 -21.66 6.39
C GLY A 392 -20.19 -22.33 5.91
N VAL A 393 -20.23 -23.67 5.85
CA VAL A 393 -19.15 -24.49 5.26
C VAL A 393 -19.77 -25.33 4.15
N PHE A 394 -19.36 -25.07 2.91
CA PHE A 394 -19.88 -25.71 1.70
C PHE A 394 -18.87 -25.57 0.56
N ASP A 395 -18.92 -26.46 -0.41
CA ASP A 395 -18.13 -26.45 -1.63
C ASP A 395 -16.61 -26.22 -1.39
N GLY A 396 -16.07 -26.86 -0.34
CA GLY A 396 -14.65 -26.71 0.03
C GLY A 396 -14.30 -25.37 0.72
N MET A 397 -15.29 -24.58 1.15
CA MET A 397 -15.05 -23.24 1.69
C MET A 397 -15.73 -23.03 3.05
N LEU A 398 -15.09 -22.22 3.91
CA LEU A 398 -15.74 -21.51 5.02
C LEU A 398 -16.07 -20.10 4.55
N VAL A 399 -17.33 -19.73 4.66
CA VAL A 399 -17.83 -18.38 4.33
C VAL A 399 -18.42 -17.75 5.57
N VAL A 400 -17.90 -16.57 5.95
CA VAL A 400 -18.46 -15.73 7.02
C VAL A 400 -18.82 -14.38 6.41
N THR A 401 -20.09 -14.00 6.44
CA THR A 401 -20.57 -12.80 5.76
C THR A 401 -21.74 -12.15 6.50
N ASN A 402 -21.94 -10.85 6.29
CA ASN A 402 -23.16 -10.14 6.67
C ASN A 402 -24.19 -10.04 5.52
N GLY A 403 -23.86 -10.57 4.33
CA GLY A 403 -24.70 -10.56 3.12
C GLY A 403 -25.12 -11.96 2.68
N ALA A 404 -26.43 -12.26 2.67
CA ALA A 404 -26.92 -13.55 2.20
C ALA A 404 -26.74 -13.75 0.69
N SER A 405 -26.70 -12.68 -0.09
CA SER A 405 -26.44 -12.68 -1.53
C SER A 405 -25.08 -13.28 -1.88
N VAL A 406 -24.07 -13.14 -1.00
CA VAL A 406 -22.73 -13.67 -1.23
C VAL A 406 -22.74 -15.21 -1.18
N ILE A 407 -23.40 -15.79 -0.18
CA ILE A 407 -23.57 -17.25 -0.08
C ILE A 407 -24.30 -17.79 -1.32
N LYS A 408 -25.36 -17.12 -1.72
CA LYS A 408 -26.12 -17.48 -2.93
C LYS A 408 -25.26 -17.39 -4.18
N GLY A 409 -24.47 -16.32 -4.36
CA GLY A 409 -23.60 -16.12 -5.52
C GLY A 409 -22.45 -17.14 -5.58
N LEU A 410 -21.90 -17.53 -4.43
CA LEU A 410 -20.90 -18.60 -4.35
C LEU A 410 -21.46 -19.96 -4.75
N HIS A 411 -22.67 -20.30 -4.27
CA HIS A 411 -23.33 -21.58 -4.52
C HIS A 411 -23.98 -21.66 -5.93
N SER A 412 -24.16 -20.53 -6.60
CA SER A 412 -24.75 -20.45 -7.96
C SER A 412 -23.71 -20.58 -9.07
N ASN A 413 -24.16 -20.97 -10.27
CA ASN A 413 -23.36 -20.94 -11.50
C ASN A 413 -23.41 -19.56 -12.21
N GLY A 414 -23.60 -18.46 -11.47
CA GLY A 414 -23.58 -17.11 -12.01
C GLY A 414 -22.17 -16.63 -12.38
N ASP A 415 -22.10 -15.41 -12.96
CA ASP A 415 -20.84 -14.79 -13.37
C ASP A 415 -19.84 -14.70 -12.21
N LYS A 416 -18.59 -15.02 -12.48
CA LYS A 416 -17.51 -15.02 -11.50
C LYS A 416 -16.65 -13.77 -11.62
N LEU A 417 -15.85 -13.51 -10.61
CA LEU A 417 -15.03 -12.31 -10.57
C LEU A 417 -14.01 -12.28 -11.71
N VAL A 418 -13.45 -13.41 -12.10
CA VAL A 418 -12.54 -13.51 -13.26
C VAL A 418 -13.20 -13.12 -14.58
N ASP A 419 -14.53 -13.27 -14.68
CA ASP A 419 -15.33 -12.90 -15.85
C ASP A 419 -15.81 -11.44 -15.79
N ASP A 420 -15.58 -10.74 -14.66
CA ASP A 420 -15.91 -9.34 -14.49
C ASP A 420 -14.95 -8.46 -15.32
N PRO A 421 -15.43 -7.69 -16.31
CA PRO A 421 -14.55 -6.91 -17.19
C PRO A 421 -13.71 -5.87 -16.43
N GLN A 422 -14.21 -5.36 -15.28
CA GLN A 422 -13.48 -4.36 -14.48
C GLN A 422 -12.30 -5.01 -13.75
N TYR A 423 -12.52 -6.21 -13.20
CA TYR A 423 -11.46 -6.99 -12.54
C TYR A 423 -10.44 -7.51 -13.55
N SER A 424 -10.89 -8.13 -14.64
CA SER A 424 -10.02 -8.67 -15.69
C SER A 424 -9.12 -7.58 -16.27
N GLN A 425 -9.68 -6.42 -16.61
CA GLN A 425 -8.88 -5.28 -17.08
C GLN A 425 -7.88 -4.79 -16.05
N ALA A 426 -8.26 -4.72 -14.77
CA ALA A 426 -7.34 -4.31 -13.71
C ALA A 426 -6.19 -5.31 -13.51
N ALA A 427 -6.46 -6.61 -13.62
CA ALA A 427 -5.46 -7.66 -13.53
C ALA A 427 -4.47 -7.61 -14.71
N ASP A 428 -5.01 -7.41 -15.94
CA ASP A 428 -4.20 -7.27 -17.16
C ASP A 428 -3.33 -6.00 -17.12
N ASP A 429 -3.93 -4.84 -16.75
CA ASP A 429 -3.22 -3.56 -16.66
C ASP A 429 -2.09 -3.61 -15.63
N ALA A 430 -2.34 -4.27 -14.49
CA ALA A 430 -1.35 -4.44 -13.43
C ALA A 430 -0.29 -5.51 -13.73
N GLY A 431 -0.50 -6.37 -14.72
CA GLY A 431 0.36 -7.53 -14.97
C GLY A 431 0.37 -8.51 -13.81
N LEU A 432 -0.81 -8.81 -13.23
CA LEU A 432 -0.93 -9.72 -12.08
C LEU A 432 -0.29 -11.08 -12.40
N PRO A 433 0.75 -11.54 -11.65
CA PRO A 433 1.41 -12.82 -11.88
C PRO A 433 0.49 -14.00 -11.57
N ASP A 434 0.80 -15.17 -12.16
CA ASP A 434 0.13 -16.44 -11.87
C ASP A 434 0.31 -16.87 -10.40
N GLU A 435 1.44 -16.53 -9.78
CA GLU A 435 1.75 -16.81 -8.37
C GLU A 435 2.07 -15.53 -7.62
N VAL A 436 1.43 -15.34 -6.46
CA VAL A 436 1.56 -14.15 -5.61
C VAL A 436 1.72 -14.53 -4.14
N LEU A 437 2.24 -13.61 -3.34
CA LEU A 437 2.14 -13.67 -1.86
C LEU A 437 0.78 -13.16 -1.37
N GLY A 438 0.13 -12.35 -2.17
CA GLY A 438 -1.18 -11.78 -1.96
C GLY A 438 -1.45 -10.65 -2.94
N PHE A 439 -2.72 -10.28 -3.10
CA PHE A 439 -3.09 -9.13 -3.90
C PHE A 439 -4.34 -8.45 -3.37
N ALA A 440 -4.52 -7.20 -3.74
CA ALA A 440 -5.69 -6.41 -3.43
C ALA A 440 -6.24 -5.76 -4.70
N TYR A 441 -7.55 -5.84 -4.89
CA TYR A 441 -8.28 -5.20 -5.98
C TYR A 441 -9.37 -4.30 -5.41
N ALA A 442 -9.55 -3.12 -5.99
CA ALA A 442 -10.65 -2.22 -5.69
C ALA A 442 -11.29 -1.70 -6.98
N ASP A 443 -12.59 -1.89 -7.12
CA ASP A 443 -13.41 -1.18 -8.11
C ASP A 443 -13.73 0.21 -7.58
N LEU A 444 -12.91 1.19 -7.94
CA LEU A 444 -13.07 2.57 -7.50
C LEU A 444 -14.29 3.24 -8.13
N LYS A 445 -14.62 2.87 -9.36
CA LYS A 445 -15.75 3.41 -10.10
C LYS A 445 -17.08 3.11 -9.40
N SER A 446 -17.27 1.86 -8.98
CA SER A 446 -18.51 1.41 -8.32
C SER A 446 -18.44 1.62 -6.80
N GLY A 447 -17.26 1.49 -6.18
CA GLY A 447 -17.09 1.53 -4.73
C GLY A 447 -17.09 2.93 -4.13
N LEU A 448 -16.51 3.93 -4.80
CA LEU A 448 -16.45 5.30 -4.25
C LEU A 448 -17.82 5.92 -3.98
N PRO A 449 -18.85 5.78 -4.85
CA PRO A 449 -20.20 6.23 -4.54
C PRO A 449 -20.77 5.62 -3.26
N ASP A 450 -20.51 4.34 -2.99
CA ASP A 450 -20.96 3.66 -1.77
C ASP A 450 -20.22 4.19 -0.53
N VAL A 451 -18.90 4.42 -0.65
CA VAL A 451 -18.10 5.06 0.42
C VAL A 451 -18.63 6.46 0.72
N PHE A 452 -18.90 7.27 -0.29
CA PHE A 452 -19.47 8.62 -0.09
C PHE A 452 -20.82 8.56 0.61
N SER A 453 -21.71 7.65 0.21
CA SER A 453 -23.01 7.45 0.83
C SER A 453 -22.88 7.02 2.30
N LEU A 454 -21.88 6.19 2.63
CA LEU A 454 -21.59 5.76 3.99
C LEU A 454 -21.13 6.94 4.86
N VAL A 455 -20.18 7.75 4.36
CA VAL A 455 -19.66 8.95 5.03
C VAL A 455 -20.78 9.95 5.29
N GLU A 456 -21.65 10.18 4.30
CA GLU A 456 -22.81 11.07 4.45
C GLU A 456 -23.84 10.53 5.45
N SER A 457 -24.03 9.21 5.50
CA SER A 457 -24.89 8.57 6.50
C SER A 457 -24.36 8.72 7.94
N ALA A 458 -23.04 8.94 8.09
CA ALA A 458 -22.40 9.24 9.37
C ALA A 458 -22.48 10.72 9.76
N GLY A 459 -23.06 11.58 8.91
CA GLY A 459 -23.29 13.01 9.17
C GLY A 459 -22.23 13.93 8.58
N GLU A 460 -21.27 13.41 7.84
CA GLU A 460 -20.25 14.18 7.15
C GLU A 460 -20.73 14.59 5.75
N THR A 461 -20.17 15.66 5.21
CA THR A 461 -20.51 16.14 3.85
C THR A 461 -19.33 15.96 2.91
N ILE A 462 -19.56 15.30 1.80
CA ILE A 462 -18.54 15.15 0.74
C ILE A 462 -18.64 16.35 -0.20
N PRO A 463 -17.57 17.16 -0.33
CA PRO A 463 -17.54 18.28 -1.27
C PRO A 463 -17.82 17.82 -2.72
N PRO A 464 -18.61 18.59 -3.50
CA PRO A 464 -18.91 18.26 -4.90
C PRO A 464 -17.66 18.07 -5.77
N GLU A 465 -16.60 18.81 -5.48
CA GLU A 465 -15.31 18.74 -6.16
C GLU A 465 -14.65 17.36 -5.97
N VAL A 466 -14.73 16.77 -4.77
CA VAL A 466 -14.23 15.42 -4.49
C VAL A 466 -14.97 14.41 -5.36
N ARG A 467 -16.30 14.46 -5.39
CA ARG A 467 -17.12 13.58 -6.23
C ARG A 467 -16.80 13.73 -7.72
N THR A 468 -16.51 14.95 -8.16
CA THR A 468 -16.22 15.24 -9.55
C THR A 468 -14.83 14.75 -9.91
N ASN A 469 -13.83 14.98 -9.06
CA ASN A 469 -12.44 14.61 -9.29
C ASN A 469 -12.15 13.10 -9.11
N THR A 470 -13.03 12.36 -8.47
CA THR A 470 -12.87 10.90 -8.37
C THR A 470 -13.50 10.12 -9.54
N LYS A 471 -14.26 10.79 -10.44
CA LYS A 471 -14.88 10.12 -11.60
C LYS A 471 -13.92 9.43 -12.57
N PRO A 472 -12.69 9.94 -12.83
CA PRO A 472 -11.73 9.26 -13.68
C PRO A 472 -11.19 7.95 -13.09
N LEU A 473 -11.24 7.77 -11.78
CA LEU A 473 -10.75 6.56 -11.11
C LEU A 473 -11.62 5.36 -11.48
N GLN A 474 -11.02 4.32 -12.04
CA GLN A 474 -11.72 3.11 -12.45
C GLN A 474 -11.45 1.97 -11.48
N SER A 475 -10.21 1.56 -11.36
CA SER A 475 -9.80 0.45 -10.50
C SER A 475 -8.38 0.66 -9.99
N LEU A 476 -8.07 -0.03 -8.91
CA LEU A 476 -6.72 -0.19 -8.37
C LEU A 476 -6.48 -1.68 -8.15
N LEU A 477 -5.39 -2.20 -8.67
CA LEU A 477 -4.91 -3.53 -8.32
C LEU A 477 -3.46 -3.42 -7.88
N LEU A 478 -3.17 -4.03 -6.73
CA LEU A 478 -1.82 -4.14 -6.15
C LEU A 478 -1.56 -5.61 -5.81
N TYR A 479 -0.33 -6.09 -5.95
CA TYR A 479 0.01 -7.48 -5.63
C TYR A 479 1.43 -7.64 -5.08
N ALA A 480 1.73 -8.74 -4.35
CA ALA A 480 3.03 -9.15 -3.82
C ALA A 480 3.49 -10.46 -4.46
N SER A 481 4.77 -10.54 -4.85
CA SER A 481 5.43 -11.77 -5.25
C SER A 481 6.87 -11.82 -4.70
N GLY A 482 7.54 -12.94 -4.86
CA GLY A 482 8.91 -13.12 -4.40
C GLY A 482 9.06 -14.20 -3.36
N ASP A 483 10.21 -14.23 -2.70
CA ASP A 483 10.60 -15.22 -1.71
C ASP A 483 11.11 -14.59 -0.40
N ALA A 484 11.72 -15.39 0.47
CA ALA A 484 12.13 -14.97 1.81
C ALA A 484 13.20 -13.86 1.84
N ASP A 485 13.97 -13.68 0.76
CA ASP A 485 15.10 -12.75 0.71
C ASP A 485 14.79 -11.50 -0.12
N ARG A 486 13.80 -11.60 -1.02
CA ARG A 486 13.43 -10.52 -1.93
C ARG A 486 11.96 -10.58 -2.30
N PHE A 487 11.28 -9.50 -2.03
CA PHE A 487 9.89 -9.29 -2.41
C PHE A 487 9.84 -8.24 -3.50
N SER A 488 9.15 -8.53 -4.56
CA SER A 488 8.79 -7.53 -5.56
C SER A 488 7.34 -7.13 -5.40
N PHE A 489 6.99 -5.90 -5.78
CA PHE A 489 5.67 -5.34 -5.68
C PHE A 489 5.26 -4.51 -6.90
N GLY A 490 4.01 -4.55 -7.36
CA GLY A 490 3.48 -3.72 -8.41
C GLY A 490 2.01 -3.56 -8.34
N GLY A 491 1.54 -2.82 -9.26
CA GLY A 491 0.13 -2.58 -9.38
C GLY A 491 -0.18 -1.52 -10.41
N PHE A 492 -1.46 -1.27 -10.57
CA PHE A 492 -1.93 -0.32 -11.54
C PHE A 492 -3.16 0.42 -11.02
N LEU A 493 -3.12 1.74 -11.13
CA LEU A 493 -4.27 2.62 -10.95
C LEU A 493 -4.83 2.94 -12.34
N THR A 494 -5.97 2.37 -12.70
CA THR A 494 -6.62 2.61 -13.99
C THR A 494 -7.43 3.92 -13.94
N LEU A 495 -7.22 4.77 -14.95
CA LEU A 495 -7.89 6.07 -15.14
C LEU A 495 -8.58 6.12 -16.52
N LYS A 496 -9.77 6.72 -16.57
CA LYS A 496 -10.53 6.84 -17.83
C LYS A 496 -10.90 8.27 -18.15
#